data_191155868974b3d22ffc7eec442b888d
#
_entry.id   191155868974b3d22ffc7eec442b888d
#
_cell.length_a   1.000
_cell.length_b   1.000
_cell.length_c   1.000
_cell.angle_alpha   90.00
_cell.angle_beta   90.00
_cell.angle_gamma   90.00
#
_symmetry.space_group_name_H-M   'P 1'
#
loop_
_entity.id
_entity.type
_entity.pdbx_description
1 polymer ?
#
loop_
_entity_poly.entity_id
_entity_poly.type
_entity_poly.pdbx_seq_one_letter_code
_entity_poly.pdbx_strand_id
1 'polypeptide(L)'
;MRKSMTAVLLLASTMSLANAQDWYHDREARYQGEQWRPQVFAQVRTDLDHIWSARGASEKENARLDRTKEELAKMQGDLDQGRFDNGLLNDVIDSIKKSANDERLAPRDRAVLSDDLARLHDYQVNHNHWTH
;
A
#
# COMPACT_ATOMS: atom_id res chain seq x y z
N MET A 1 -9.09 -42.32 -2.52
CA MET A 1 -9.91 -41.23 -1.99
C MET A 1 -9.33 -40.65 -0.69
N ARG A 2 -9.02 -41.49 0.28
CA ARG A 2 -8.48 -41.00 1.58
C ARG A 2 -7.13 -40.31 1.43
N LYS A 3 -6.29 -40.81 0.54
CA LYS A 3 -4.96 -40.20 0.28
C LYS A 3 -5.08 -38.81 -0.34
N SER A 4 -6.11 -38.59 -1.15
CA SER A 4 -6.36 -37.29 -1.77
C SER A 4 -6.72 -36.23 -0.74
N MET A 5 -7.50 -36.59 0.27
CA MET A 5 -7.87 -35.65 1.34
C MET A 5 -6.69 -35.22 2.18
N THR A 6 -5.77 -36.15 2.49
CA THR A 6 -4.55 -35.84 3.23
C THR A 6 -3.66 -34.89 2.44
N ALA A 7 -3.54 -35.10 1.15
CA ALA A 7 -2.75 -34.22 0.28
C ALA A 7 -3.34 -32.81 0.23
N VAL A 8 -4.66 -32.68 0.20
CA VAL A 8 -5.34 -31.38 0.20
C VAL A 8 -5.04 -30.61 1.50
N LEU A 9 -5.04 -31.30 2.64
CA LEU A 9 -4.72 -30.66 3.93
C LEU A 9 -3.30 -30.14 3.97
N LEU A 10 -2.34 -30.91 3.45
CA LEU A 10 -0.96 -30.48 3.36
C LEU A 10 -0.79 -29.26 2.46
N LEU A 11 -1.49 -29.22 1.35
CA LEU A 11 -1.48 -28.09 0.43
C LEU A 11 -2.03 -26.82 1.11
N ALA A 12 -3.09 -26.95 1.90
CA ALA A 12 -3.68 -25.83 2.61
C ALA A 12 -2.67 -25.22 3.61
N SER A 13 -1.93 -26.06 4.33
CA SER A 13 -0.92 -25.58 5.26
C SER A 13 0.23 -24.84 4.54
N THR A 14 0.66 -25.35 3.39
CA THR A 14 1.69 -24.73 2.58
C THR A 14 1.21 -23.38 2.04
N MET A 15 -0.06 -23.27 1.66
CA MET A 15 -0.64 -22.02 1.15
C MET A 15 -0.65 -20.92 2.20
N SER A 16 -0.82 -21.25 3.48
CA SER A 16 -0.79 -20.26 4.56
C SER A 16 0.56 -19.57 4.67
N LEU A 17 1.66 -20.30 4.50
CA LEU A 17 3.00 -19.73 4.52
C LEU A 17 3.30 -18.97 3.24
N ALA A 18 2.83 -19.46 2.10
CA ALA A 18 3.04 -18.82 0.81
C ALA A 18 2.37 -17.45 0.73
N ASN A 19 1.18 -17.28 1.33
CA ASN A 19 0.43 -16.03 1.31
C ASN A 19 1.20 -14.86 1.92
N ALA A 20 2.01 -15.11 2.96
CA ALA A 20 2.80 -14.05 3.59
C ALA A 20 3.87 -13.49 2.65
N GLN A 21 4.47 -14.34 1.80
CA GLN A 21 5.45 -13.92 0.81
C GLN A 21 4.79 -13.41 -0.47
N ASP A 22 3.65 -13.99 -0.82
CA ASP A 22 2.94 -13.65 -2.06
C ASP A 22 2.42 -12.22 -2.06
N TRP A 23 2.13 -11.63 -0.88
CA TRP A 23 1.65 -10.27 -0.83
C TRP A 23 2.61 -9.28 -1.49
N TYR A 24 3.91 -9.38 -1.20
CA TYR A 24 4.92 -8.50 -1.78
C TYR A 24 5.07 -8.71 -3.27
N HIS A 25 4.99 -9.95 -3.70
CA HIS A 25 5.04 -10.31 -5.11
C HIS A 25 3.80 -9.79 -5.85
N ASP A 26 2.62 -9.99 -5.28
CA ASP A 26 1.36 -9.48 -5.86
C ASP A 26 1.36 -7.96 -5.91
N ARG A 27 1.93 -7.30 -4.91
CA ARG A 27 2.07 -5.85 -4.92
C ARG A 27 2.92 -5.39 -6.09
N GLU A 28 4.06 -6.02 -6.33
CA GLU A 28 4.90 -5.69 -7.47
C GLU A 28 4.14 -5.85 -8.80
N ALA A 29 3.37 -6.91 -8.90
CA ALA A 29 2.56 -7.16 -10.10
C ALA A 29 1.51 -6.07 -10.31
N ARG A 30 0.87 -5.58 -9.23
CA ARG A 30 -0.14 -4.50 -9.32
C ARG A 30 0.47 -3.18 -9.81
N TYR A 31 1.76 -2.96 -9.57
CA TYR A 31 2.43 -1.73 -9.96
C TYR A 31 3.20 -1.84 -11.26
N GLN A 32 3.10 -2.95 -11.98
CA GLN A 32 3.72 -3.05 -13.30
C GLN A 32 2.91 -2.27 -14.34
N GLY A 33 3.61 -1.72 -15.33
CA GLY A 33 2.98 -0.90 -16.35
C GLY A 33 2.46 0.41 -15.77
N GLU A 34 1.32 0.87 -16.29
CA GLU A 34 0.75 2.17 -15.93
C GLU A 34 -0.68 2.07 -15.39
N GLN A 35 -1.21 0.85 -15.27
CA GLN A 35 -2.61 0.65 -14.87
C GLN A 35 -2.89 1.07 -13.42
N TRP A 36 -1.85 1.11 -12.57
CA TRP A 36 -1.98 1.55 -11.20
C TRP A 36 -2.23 3.07 -11.07
N ARG A 37 -1.85 3.85 -12.08
CA ARG A 37 -1.88 5.32 -12.02
C ARG A 37 -3.26 5.90 -11.67
N PRO A 38 -4.36 5.48 -12.33
CA PRO A 38 -5.67 6.00 -11.96
C PRO A 38 -6.13 5.64 -10.55
N GLN A 39 -5.46 4.66 -9.91
CA GLN A 39 -5.82 4.16 -8.58
C GLN A 39 -4.66 4.29 -7.59
N VAL A 40 -3.75 5.22 -7.84
CA VAL A 40 -2.52 5.36 -7.05
C VAL A 40 -2.81 5.51 -5.56
N PHE A 41 -3.79 6.33 -5.20
CA PHE A 41 -4.10 6.58 -3.79
C PHE A 41 -4.72 5.36 -3.10
N ALA A 42 -5.59 4.65 -3.81
CA ALA A 42 -6.16 3.40 -3.30
C ALA A 42 -5.09 2.32 -3.14
N GLN A 43 -4.14 2.24 -4.06
CA GLN A 43 -3.04 1.28 -3.98
C GLN A 43 -2.12 1.57 -2.79
N VAL A 44 -1.76 2.83 -2.58
CA VAL A 44 -0.94 3.23 -1.43
C VAL A 44 -1.67 2.95 -0.11
N ARG A 45 -2.98 3.20 -0.07
CA ARG A 45 -3.79 2.89 1.11
C ARG A 45 -3.76 1.40 1.43
N THR A 46 -3.86 0.55 0.42
CA THR A 46 -3.77 -0.90 0.57
C THR A 46 -2.44 -1.31 1.18
N ASP A 47 -1.35 -0.70 0.73
CA ASP A 47 -0.02 -0.96 1.27
C ASP A 47 0.08 -0.59 2.75
N LEU A 48 -0.47 0.57 3.13
CA LEU A 48 -0.50 1.00 4.53
C LEU A 48 -1.33 0.03 5.39
N ASP A 49 -2.49 -0.39 4.90
CA ASP A 49 -3.32 -1.36 5.62
C ASP A 49 -2.57 -2.66 5.90
N HIS A 50 -1.85 -3.17 4.90
CA HIS A 50 -1.10 -4.41 5.07
C HIS A 50 0.00 -4.26 6.10
N ILE A 51 0.80 -3.20 6.00
CA ILE A 51 1.96 -2.99 6.88
C ILE A 51 1.50 -2.84 8.33
N TRP A 52 0.44 -2.08 8.57
CA TRP A 52 -0.01 -1.80 9.93
C TRP A 52 -0.93 -2.87 10.52
N SER A 53 -1.57 -3.70 9.72
CA SER A 53 -2.35 -4.82 10.23
C SER A 53 -1.45 -5.91 10.85
N ALA A 54 -0.22 -5.99 10.42
CA ALA A 54 0.71 -7.04 10.83
C ALA A 54 1.55 -6.66 12.06
N ARG A 55 1.39 -5.47 12.62
CA ARG A 55 2.21 -5.02 13.75
C ARG A 55 1.38 -4.25 14.78
N GLY A 56 1.86 -4.30 16.03
CA GLY A 56 1.28 -3.49 17.09
C GLY A 56 1.89 -2.08 17.06
N ALA A 57 1.13 -1.12 16.58
CA ALA A 57 1.51 0.28 16.64
C ALA A 57 0.93 0.92 17.90
N SER A 58 1.53 2.01 18.38
CA SER A 58 0.97 2.79 19.48
C SER A 58 -0.34 3.46 19.04
N GLU A 59 -1.18 3.86 20.02
CA GLU A 59 -2.43 4.56 19.72
C GLU A 59 -2.20 5.83 18.90
N LYS A 60 -1.14 6.56 19.21
CA LYS A 60 -0.79 7.79 18.51
C LYS A 60 -0.42 7.52 17.05
N GLU A 61 0.37 6.47 16.81
CA GLU A 61 0.73 6.06 15.46
C GLU A 61 -0.48 5.59 14.69
N ASN A 62 -1.35 4.79 15.32
CA ASN A 62 -2.58 4.30 14.70
C ASN A 62 -3.49 5.46 14.31
N ALA A 63 -3.65 6.46 15.18
CA ALA A 63 -4.48 7.63 14.88
C ALA A 63 -3.94 8.40 13.67
N ARG A 64 -2.62 8.59 13.59
CA ARG A 64 -2.00 9.26 12.45
C ARG A 64 -2.21 8.49 11.15
N LEU A 65 -2.03 7.17 11.20
CA LEU A 65 -2.13 6.31 10.03
C LEU A 65 -3.58 6.15 9.57
N ASP A 66 -4.51 6.06 10.50
CA ASP A 66 -5.94 6.03 10.17
C ASP A 66 -6.35 7.30 9.43
N ARG A 67 -5.86 8.45 9.89
CA ARG A 67 -6.11 9.72 9.22
C ARG A 67 -5.49 9.72 7.81
N THR A 68 -4.26 9.24 7.68
CA THR A 68 -3.60 9.16 6.38
C THR A 68 -4.37 8.27 5.42
N LYS A 69 -4.89 7.14 5.90
CA LYS A 69 -5.72 6.25 5.07
C LYS A 69 -7.03 6.91 4.66
N GLU A 70 -7.66 7.68 5.54
CA GLU A 70 -8.86 8.45 5.20
C GLU A 70 -8.56 9.52 4.15
N GLU A 71 -7.44 10.21 4.30
CA GLU A 71 -7.02 11.22 3.33
C GLU A 71 -6.75 10.59 1.96
N LEU A 72 -6.12 9.41 1.93
CA LEU A 72 -5.90 8.68 0.68
C LEU A 72 -7.22 8.26 0.03
N ALA A 73 -8.19 7.80 0.82
CA ALA A 73 -9.51 7.44 0.30
C ALA A 73 -10.21 8.66 -0.30
N LYS A 74 -10.13 9.80 0.38
CA LYS A 74 -10.69 11.05 -0.14
C LYS A 74 -10.01 11.46 -1.44
N MET A 75 -8.68 11.37 -1.51
CA MET A 75 -7.93 11.72 -2.70
C MET A 75 -8.27 10.81 -3.87
N GLN A 76 -8.50 9.52 -3.61
CA GLN A 76 -8.91 8.60 -4.67
C GLN A 76 -10.29 8.98 -5.20
N GLY A 77 -11.23 9.31 -4.33
CA GLY A 77 -12.55 9.80 -4.74
C GLY A 77 -12.45 11.08 -5.56
N ASP A 78 -11.58 12.01 -5.16
CA ASP A 78 -11.35 13.23 -5.90
C ASP A 78 -10.73 12.95 -7.27
N LEU A 79 -9.75 12.06 -7.32
CA LEU A 79 -9.11 11.67 -8.58
C LEU A 79 -10.12 11.05 -9.55
N ASP A 80 -11.00 10.19 -9.05
CA ASP A 80 -12.04 9.55 -9.86
C ASP A 80 -12.98 10.58 -10.47
N GLN A 81 -13.10 11.76 -9.86
CA GLN A 81 -13.91 12.87 -10.33
C GLN A 81 -13.10 13.95 -11.03
N GLY A 82 -11.83 13.71 -11.30
CA GLY A 82 -10.95 14.65 -11.99
C GLY A 82 -10.50 15.83 -11.12
N ARG A 83 -10.58 15.70 -9.80
CA ARG A 83 -10.15 16.74 -8.86
C ARG A 83 -8.82 16.38 -8.19
N PHE A 84 -8.09 17.37 -7.72
CA PHE A 84 -6.79 17.20 -7.11
C PHE A 84 -6.59 18.23 -5.99
N ASP A 85 -6.12 17.76 -4.83
CA ASP A 85 -5.77 18.59 -3.69
C ASP A 85 -4.29 18.39 -3.34
N ASN A 86 -3.45 19.32 -3.77
CA ASN A 86 -2.00 19.24 -3.54
C ASN A 86 -1.62 19.38 -2.07
N GLY A 87 -2.36 20.19 -1.31
CA GLY A 87 -2.11 20.34 0.12
C GLY A 87 -2.33 19.03 0.86
N LEU A 88 -3.41 18.33 0.54
CA LEU A 88 -3.70 17.03 1.13
C LEU A 88 -2.66 16.00 0.74
N LEU A 89 -2.20 16.02 -0.52
CA LEU A 89 -1.14 15.14 -0.99
C LEU A 89 0.16 15.36 -0.21
N ASN A 90 0.53 16.62 0.04
CA ASN A 90 1.72 16.93 0.83
C ASN A 90 1.62 16.37 2.26
N ASP A 91 0.45 16.47 2.89
CA ASP A 91 0.24 15.93 4.23
C ASP A 91 0.40 14.40 4.24
N VAL A 92 -0.14 13.72 3.23
CA VAL A 92 -0.02 12.27 3.08
C VAL A 92 1.45 11.88 2.87
N ILE A 93 2.16 12.58 2.00
CA ILE A 93 3.57 12.32 1.74
C ILE A 93 4.39 12.47 3.03
N ASP A 94 4.17 13.53 3.79
CA ASP A 94 4.88 13.77 5.05
C ASP A 94 4.61 12.65 6.06
N SER A 95 3.37 12.21 6.17
CA SER A 95 2.98 11.13 7.09
C SER A 95 3.65 9.80 6.71
N ILE A 96 3.64 9.45 5.43
CA ILE A 96 4.25 8.20 4.95
C ILE A 96 5.77 8.28 5.10
N LYS A 97 6.36 9.44 4.88
CA LYS A 97 7.80 9.65 5.05
C LYS A 97 8.24 9.40 6.49
N LYS A 98 7.47 9.85 7.46
CA LYS A 98 7.75 9.56 8.87
C LYS A 98 7.75 8.06 9.14
N SER A 99 6.80 7.35 8.56
CA SER A 99 6.70 5.90 8.71
C SER A 99 7.83 5.17 7.99
N ALA A 100 8.22 5.63 6.80
CA ALA A 100 9.32 5.04 6.04
C ALA A 100 10.67 5.17 6.77
N ASN A 101 10.81 6.18 7.62
CA ASN A 101 12.01 6.40 8.42
C ASN A 101 11.97 5.69 9.79
N ASP A 102 10.90 4.97 10.10
CA ASP A 102 10.75 4.27 11.38
C ASP A 102 11.56 2.97 11.36
N GLU A 103 12.64 2.94 12.14
CA GLU A 103 13.54 1.79 12.20
C GLU A 103 12.90 0.55 12.81
N ARG A 104 11.74 0.69 13.48
CA ARG A 104 11.00 -0.45 14.03
C ARG A 104 10.31 -1.26 12.94
N LEU A 105 10.12 -0.68 11.76
CA LEU A 105 9.58 -1.42 10.62
C LEU A 105 10.64 -2.33 10.02
N ALA A 106 10.21 -3.49 9.53
CA ALA A 106 11.09 -4.38 8.78
C ALA A 106 11.64 -3.65 7.55
N PRO A 107 12.89 -3.92 7.14
CA PRO A 107 13.45 -3.28 5.96
C PRO A 107 12.59 -3.43 4.70
N ARG A 108 11.93 -4.57 4.55
CA ARG A 108 11.04 -4.84 3.42
C ARG A 108 9.83 -3.89 3.41
N ASP A 109 9.24 -3.64 4.58
CA ASP A 109 8.10 -2.74 4.71
C ASP A 109 8.53 -1.28 4.50
N ARG A 110 9.71 -0.90 4.98
CA ARG A 110 10.24 0.43 4.70
C ARG A 110 10.49 0.64 3.21
N ALA A 111 10.95 -0.41 2.52
CA ALA A 111 11.14 -0.36 1.06
C ALA A 111 9.80 -0.16 0.33
N VAL A 112 8.73 -0.82 0.78
CA VAL A 112 7.39 -0.62 0.23
C VAL A 112 6.95 0.85 0.39
N LEU A 113 7.13 1.42 1.56
CA LEU A 113 6.76 2.81 1.81
C LEU A 113 7.60 3.79 0.99
N SER A 114 8.89 3.52 0.81
CA SER A 114 9.75 4.35 -0.03
C SER A 114 9.31 4.31 -1.49
N ASP A 115 8.90 3.14 -1.99
CA ASP A 115 8.36 3.00 -3.32
C ASP A 115 7.04 3.76 -3.47
N ASP A 116 6.15 3.66 -2.46
CA ASP A 116 4.90 4.43 -2.46
C ASP A 116 5.16 5.93 -2.50
N LEU A 117 6.15 6.40 -1.74
CA LEU A 117 6.55 7.81 -1.79
C LEU A 117 7.01 8.23 -3.19
N ALA A 118 7.81 7.39 -3.84
CA ALA A 118 8.26 7.68 -5.21
C ALA A 118 7.08 7.80 -6.17
N ARG A 119 6.07 6.94 -6.02
CA ARG A 119 4.87 6.98 -6.87
C ARG A 119 4.00 8.20 -6.59
N LEU A 120 3.89 8.60 -5.33
CA LEU A 120 3.15 9.81 -4.97
C LEU A 120 3.86 11.07 -5.49
N HIS A 121 5.19 11.12 -5.43
CA HIS A 121 5.96 12.19 -6.02
C HIS A 121 5.82 12.23 -7.55
N ASP A 122 5.85 11.07 -8.19
CA ASP A 122 5.63 10.98 -9.63
C ASP A 122 4.25 11.52 -10.01
N TYR A 123 3.22 11.15 -9.25
CA TYR A 123 1.90 11.71 -9.45
C TYR A 123 1.91 13.24 -9.30
N GLN A 124 2.53 13.73 -8.22
CA GLN A 124 2.55 15.17 -7.92
C GLN A 124 3.18 15.98 -9.05
N VAL A 125 4.26 15.47 -9.63
CA VAL A 125 5.02 16.19 -10.66
C VAL A 125 4.46 15.95 -12.06
N ASN A 126 4.00 14.73 -12.35
CA ASN A 126 3.77 14.28 -13.73
C ASN A 126 2.33 13.91 -14.07
N HIS A 127 1.37 13.99 -13.12
CA HIS A 127 0.01 13.51 -13.38
C HIS A 127 -0.67 14.16 -14.59
N ASN A 128 -0.30 15.39 -14.91
CA ASN A 128 -0.85 16.09 -16.07
C ASN A 128 -0.41 15.46 -17.39
N HIS A 129 0.69 14.72 -17.37
CA HIS A 129 1.24 14.05 -18.54
C HIS A 129 0.88 12.56 -18.60
N TRP A 130 0.21 12.04 -17.56
CA TRP A 130 -0.20 10.65 -17.56
C TRP A 130 -1.35 10.45 -18.54
N THR A 131 -1.22 9.43 -19.40
CA THR A 131 -2.30 9.04 -20.31
C THR A 131 -3.33 8.20 -19.57
N HIS A 132 -4.57 8.45 -19.86
CA HIS A 132 -5.69 7.74 -19.21
C HIS A 132 -6.24 6.66 -20.10
#